data_6d733ceee5b5c17903135a298fc50a3d
#
_entry.id   6d733ceee5b5c17903135a298fc50a3d
#
_cell.length_a   1.000
_cell.length_b   1.000
_cell.length_c   1.000
_cell.angle_alpha   90.00
_cell.angle_beta   90.00
_cell.angle_gamma   90.00
#
_symmetry.space_group_name_H-M   'P 1'
#
loop_
_entity.id
_entity.type
_entity.pdbx_description
1 polymer ?
#
loop_
_entity_poly.entity_id
_entity_poly.type
_entity_poly.pdbx_seq_one_letter_code
_entity_poly.pdbx_strand_id
1 'polypeptide(L)'
;HTVVHSFPTRRSSDLVQATDTLMYYASKRKELSGLSSALQADIPQLYFDVDRDKVKFAGVPLADVFSTMKAYTCSVYVNDFNMFNRIYRVYIQAEAPYREHKENINLFFVRGTDNAMIPLTSLGTTSYTTGPGSIKRFNMFNSSVIRGEAADGYSSGQAMEIIEQIAREHLPENIGVEWSGLSFQEKQAGGQTGMVLALVFMFVFLFLAALYKSWMVPVAVLLSLPVAAL
;
A
#
# COMPACT_ATOMS: atom_id res chain seq x y z
N HIS A 1 4.79 1.95 -9.49
CA HIS A 1 4.40 1.90 -8.08
C HIS A 1 5.63 1.80 -7.19
N THR A 2 5.85 2.78 -6.35
CA THR A 2 6.89 2.77 -5.32
C THR A 2 6.25 2.35 -4.00
N VAL A 3 6.87 1.44 -3.29
CA VAL A 3 6.47 1.06 -1.93
C VAL A 3 7.48 1.63 -0.95
N VAL A 4 7.03 2.50 -0.08
CA VAL A 4 7.82 3.00 1.06
C VAL A 4 7.51 2.12 2.26
N HIS A 5 8.52 1.55 2.89
CA HIS A 5 8.32 0.74 4.09
C HIS A 5 9.32 1.11 5.17
N SER A 6 8.92 0.94 6.42
CA SER A 6 9.76 1.21 7.58
C SER A 6 10.43 -0.06 8.08
N PHE A 7 11.76 -0.05 8.20
CA PHE A 7 12.53 -1.06 8.91
C PHE A 7 12.70 -0.60 10.37
N PRO A 8 12.72 -1.38 11.26
CA PRO A 8 11.96 -2.04 12.31
C PRO A 8 11.03 -1.13 13.12
N THR A 9 10.71 0.09 12.71
CA THR A 9 9.84 0.99 13.49
C THR A 9 8.39 0.50 13.43
N ARG A 10 7.85 0.18 14.58
CA ARG A 10 6.44 -0.23 14.76
C ARG A 10 5.46 0.95 14.73
N ARG A 11 5.96 2.19 14.65
CA ARG A 11 5.11 3.39 14.73
C ARG A 11 4.60 3.78 13.35
N SER A 12 3.29 3.87 13.23
CA SER A 12 2.63 4.37 12.01
C SER A 12 2.94 5.84 11.73
N SER A 13 3.23 6.64 12.77
CA SER A 13 3.62 8.05 12.67
C SER A 13 4.86 8.27 11.82
N ASP A 14 5.89 7.43 12.00
CA ASP A 14 7.16 7.58 11.28
C ASP A 14 6.97 7.28 9.79
N LEU A 15 6.11 6.29 9.47
CA LEU A 15 5.76 5.96 8.10
C LEU A 15 4.96 7.08 7.41
N VAL A 16 4.04 7.71 8.14
CA VAL A 16 3.27 8.86 7.64
C VAL A 16 4.21 10.01 7.33
N GLN A 17 5.07 10.39 8.28
CA GLN A 17 6.02 11.49 8.11
C GLN A 17 6.98 11.23 6.93
N ALA A 18 7.47 10.01 6.77
CA ALA A 18 8.34 9.64 5.65
C ALA A 18 7.60 9.70 4.31
N THR A 19 6.34 9.25 4.28
CA THR A 19 5.49 9.32 3.09
C THR A 19 5.24 10.77 2.69
N ASP A 20 4.89 11.64 3.64
CA ASP A 20 4.63 13.06 3.41
C ASP A 20 5.90 13.78 2.95
N THR A 21 7.05 13.46 3.55
CA THR A 21 8.35 14.00 3.14
C THR A 21 8.66 13.63 1.69
N LEU A 22 8.55 12.35 1.34
CA LEU A 22 8.79 11.90 -0.03
C LEU A 22 7.83 12.57 -1.02
N MET A 23 6.54 12.61 -0.69
CA MET A 23 5.51 13.25 -1.52
C MET A 23 5.79 14.75 -1.72
N TYR A 24 6.19 15.46 -0.66
CA TYR A 24 6.52 16.88 -0.72
C TYR A 24 7.70 17.17 -1.67
N TYR A 25 8.82 16.44 -1.56
CA TYR A 25 9.95 16.64 -2.44
C TYR A 25 9.70 16.14 -3.86
N ALA A 26 8.96 15.03 -4.00
CA ALA A 26 8.58 14.49 -5.29
C ALA A 26 7.64 15.44 -6.07
N SER A 27 6.71 16.10 -5.39
CA SER A 27 5.78 17.05 -6.03
C SER A 27 6.45 18.32 -6.58
N LYS A 28 7.66 18.63 -6.11
CA LYS A 28 8.47 19.75 -6.62
C LYS A 28 9.26 19.41 -7.90
N ARG A 29 9.31 18.17 -8.29
CA ARG A 29 10.02 17.69 -9.46
C ARG A 29 9.15 17.74 -10.70
N LYS A 30 9.62 18.37 -11.75
CA LYS A 30 8.92 18.52 -13.04
C LYS A 30 8.79 17.20 -13.79
N GLU A 31 9.66 16.26 -13.48
CA GLU A 31 9.78 14.95 -14.11
C GLU A 31 8.73 13.96 -13.61
N LEU A 32 8.01 14.32 -12.56
CA LEU A 32 7.01 13.46 -11.90
C LEU A 32 5.62 14.07 -12.01
N SER A 33 4.62 13.25 -12.29
CA SER A 33 3.21 13.62 -12.38
C SER A 33 2.31 12.59 -11.71
N GLY A 34 1.06 12.99 -11.41
CA GLY A 34 0.03 12.08 -10.89
C GLY A 34 0.37 11.45 -9.54
N LEU A 35 1.19 12.12 -8.71
CA LEU A 35 1.61 11.59 -7.42
C LEU A 35 0.43 11.44 -6.46
N SER A 36 0.30 10.25 -5.89
CA SER A 36 -0.71 9.93 -4.87
C SER A 36 -0.21 8.90 -3.88
N SER A 37 -0.65 9.02 -2.63
CA SER A 37 -0.39 8.05 -1.57
C SER A 37 -1.67 7.35 -1.14
N ALA A 38 -1.58 6.05 -0.91
CA ALA A 38 -2.68 5.27 -0.35
C ALA A 38 -2.79 5.39 1.19
N LEU A 39 -1.77 5.96 1.84
CA LEU A 39 -1.74 6.16 3.27
C LEU A 39 -2.39 7.51 3.62
N GLN A 40 -3.59 7.46 4.16
CA GLN A 40 -4.29 8.61 4.73
C GLN A 40 -4.18 8.53 6.24
N ALA A 41 -3.49 9.49 6.84
CA ALA A 41 -3.26 9.54 8.29
C ALA A 41 -4.35 10.29 9.07
N ASP A 42 -5.14 11.11 8.37
CA ASP A 42 -6.04 12.10 8.97
C ASP A 42 -7.50 11.64 9.02
N ILE A 43 -7.72 10.32 8.97
CA ILE A 43 -9.09 9.81 9.01
C ILE A 43 -9.62 9.95 10.43
N PRO A 44 -10.72 10.69 10.63
CA PRO A 44 -11.38 10.77 11.92
C PRO A 44 -11.83 9.37 12.37
N GLN A 45 -11.50 9.03 13.59
CA GLN A 45 -11.83 7.74 14.19
C GLN A 45 -12.46 7.95 15.54
N LEU A 46 -13.37 7.06 15.91
CA LEU A 46 -13.90 6.98 17.26
C LEU A 46 -13.10 5.93 18.03
N TYR A 47 -12.38 6.39 19.03
CA TYR A 47 -11.62 5.53 19.93
C TYR A 47 -12.44 5.21 21.16
N PHE A 48 -12.60 3.93 21.47
CA PHE A 48 -13.23 3.47 22.69
C PHE A 48 -12.17 2.89 23.62
N ASP A 49 -11.93 3.60 24.72
CA ASP A 49 -11.00 3.18 25.76
C ASP A 49 -11.73 2.30 26.76
N VAL A 50 -11.42 1.01 26.73
CA VAL A 50 -12.05 0.00 27.58
C VAL A 50 -11.35 -0.05 28.94
N ASP A 51 -12.09 0.22 30.01
CA ASP A 51 -11.66 0.01 31.39
C ASP A 51 -11.72 -1.48 31.73
N ARG A 52 -10.56 -2.13 31.67
CA ARG A 52 -10.45 -3.57 31.87
C ARG A 52 -10.83 -4.02 33.27
N ASP A 53 -10.67 -3.15 34.26
CA ASP A 53 -11.03 -3.48 35.64
C ASP A 53 -12.55 -3.44 35.82
N LYS A 54 -13.23 -2.45 35.25
CA LYS A 54 -14.69 -2.40 35.21
C LYS A 54 -15.29 -3.58 34.43
N VAL A 55 -14.69 -3.97 33.30
CA VAL A 55 -15.14 -5.13 32.52
C VAL A 55 -15.04 -6.40 33.33
N LYS A 56 -13.91 -6.61 34.04
CA LYS A 56 -13.75 -7.76 34.96
C LYS A 56 -14.72 -7.74 36.10
N PHE A 57 -14.91 -6.59 36.75
CA PHE A 57 -15.84 -6.43 37.87
C PHE A 57 -17.27 -6.69 37.45
N ALA A 58 -17.65 -6.27 36.24
CA ALA A 58 -18.99 -6.51 35.68
C ALA A 58 -19.18 -7.95 35.17
N GLY A 59 -18.21 -8.84 35.31
CA GLY A 59 -18.29 -10.21 34.86
C GLY A 59 -18.47 -10.36 33.33
N VAL A 60 -17.95 -9.44 32.55
CA VAL A 60 -18.04 -9.47 31.07
C VAL A 60 -16.73 -9.99 30.49
N PRO A 61 -16.75 -10.96 29.58
CA PRO A 61 -15.57 -11.33 28.81
C PRO A 61 -15.15 -10.17 27.92
N LEU A 62 -13.86 -9.80 27.97
CA LEU A 62 -13.35 -8.69 27.15
C LEU A 62 -13.55 -8.89 25.64
N ALA A 63 -13.51 -10.14 25.18
CA ALA A 63 -13.80 -10.51 23.80
C ALA A 63 -15.23 -10.13 23.39
N ASP A 64 -16.21 -10.28 24.31
CA ASP A 64 -17.60 -9.97 24.03
C ASP A 64 -17.85 -8.46 23.94
N VAL A 65 -17.10 -7.64 24.68
CA VAL A 65 -17.13 -6.19 24.54
C VAL A 65 -16.75 -5.79 23.12
N PHE A 66 -15.61 -6.30 22.62
CA PHE A 66 -15.13 -5.96 21.26
C PHE A 66 -15.98 -6.57 20.15
N SER A 67 -16.49 -7.80 20.34
CA SER A 67 -17.37 -8.44 19.35
C SER A 67 -18.70 -7.73 19.23
N THR A 68 -19.26 -7.29 20.35
CA THR A 68 -20.48 -6.49 20.41
C THR A 68 -20.28 -5.13 19.73
N MET A 69 -19.21 -4.40 20.05
CA MET A 69 -18.88 -3.16 19.37
C MET A 69 -18.75 -3.35 17.85
N LYS A 70 -18.01 -4.37 17.43
CA LYS A 70 -17.85 -4.70 16.03
C LYS A 70 -19.19 -4.98 15.33
N ALA A 71 -20.09 -5.70 16.01
CA ALA A 71 -21.40 -6.03 15.45
C ALA A 71 -22.26 -4.79 15.22
N TYR A 72 -22.26 -3.84 16.16
CA TYR A 72 -23.06 -2.63 16.05
C TYR A 72 -22.44 -1.59 15.11
N THR A 73 -21.12 -1.33 15.21
CA THR A 73 -20.49 -0.20 14.50
C THR A 73 -19.99 -0.55 13.10
N CYS A 74 -19.47 -1.77 12.91
CA CYS A 74 -18.85 -2.16 11.64
C CYS A 74 -19.75 -3.06 10.80
N SER A 75 -19.80 -4.28 11.13
CA SER A 75 -20.65 -5.35 10.63
C SER A 75 -20.05 -6.70 11.06
N VAL A 76 -20.87 -7.69 11.22
CA VAL A 76 -20.45 -9.08 11.46
C VAL A 76 -21.00 -9.95 10.36
N TYR A 77 -20.11 -10.68 9.71
CA TYR A 77 -20.49 -11.75 8.80
C TYR A 77 -21.10 -12.90 9.60
N VAL A 78 -22.29 -13.30 9.22
CA VAL A 78 -23.05 -14.35 9.93
C VAL A 78 -23.00 -15.67 9.18
N ASN A 79 -23.38 -15.65 7.90
CA ASN A 79 -23.45 -16.83 7.06
C ASN A 79 -23.62 -16.47 5.58
N ASP A 80 -23.55 -17.47 4.73
CA ASP A 80 -23.89 -17.39 3.30
C ASP A 80 -25.20 -18.13 3.03
N PHE A 81 -25.97 -17.66 2.04
CA PHE A 81 -27.07 -18.43 1.48
C PHE A 81 -26.99 -18.43 -0.06
N ASN A 82 -27.48 -19.51 -0.65
CA ASN A 82 -27.52 -19.69 -2.09
C ASN A 82 -28.91 -19.33 -2.63
N MET A 83 -28.96 -18.37 -3.58
CA MET A 83 -30.18 -18.02 -4.29
C MET A 83 -29.82 -17.69 -5.75
N PHE A 84 -30.67 -18.12 -6.71
CA PHE A 84 -30.46 -17.90 -8.13
C PHE A 84 -29.05 -18.29 -8.64
N ASN A 85 -28.53 -19.40 -8.16
CA ASN A 85 -27.21 -19.93 -8.50
C ASN A 85 -26.03 -18.98 -8.14
N ARG A 86 -26.24 -18.10 -7.15
CA ARG A 86 -25.21 -17.18 -6.59
C ARG A 86 -25.16 -17.32 -5.07
N ILE A 87 -23.99 -17.08 -4.52
CA ILE A 87 -23.74 -17.05 -3.07
C ILE A 87 -23.93 -15.61 -2.60
N TYR A 88 -24.82 -15.40 -1.63
CA TYR A 88 -25.07 -14.13 -0.96
C TYR A 88 -24.56 -14.20 0.47
N ARG A 89 -23.75 -13.20 0.84
CA ARG A 89 -23.22 -13.07 2.20
C ARG A 89 -24.15 -12.26 3.06
N VAL A 90 -24.45 -12.77 4.25
CA VAL A 90 -25.29 -12.10 5.25
C VAL A 90 -24.40 -11.38 6.25
N TYR A 91 -24.60 -10.08 6.38
CA TYR A 91 -23.96 -9.24 7.38
C TYR A 91 -25.01 -8.61 8.29
N ILE A 92 -24.71 -8.53 9.59
CA ILE A 92 -25.53 -7.83 10.59
C ILE A 92 -24.76 -6.61 11.06
N GLN A 93 -25.44 -5.48 11.12
CA GLN A 93 -24.95 -4.21 11.69
C GLN A 93 -26.12 -3.39 12.21
N ALA A 94 -25.85 -2.40 13.06
CA ALA A 94 -26.87 -1.42 13.43
C ALA A 94 -27.19 -0.53 12.21
N GLU A 95 -28.45 -0.06 12.13
CA GLU A 95 -28.82 0.94 11.11
C GLU A 95 -28.08 2.25 11.31
N ALA A 96 -27.90 3.02 10.22
CA ALA A 96 -27.12 4.24 10.20
C ALA A 96 -27.47 5.23 11.34
N PRO A 97 -28.75 5.58 11.61
CA PRO A 97 -29.10 6.52 12.66
C PRO A 97 -28.63 6.12 14.06
N TYR A 98 -28.44 4.81 14.30
CA TYR A 98 -28.00 4.27 15.59
C TYR A 98 -26.49 4.15 15.75
N ARG A 99 -25.69 4.51 14.72
CA ARG A 99 -24.22 4.42 14.73
C ARG A 99 -23.49 5.63 14.21
N GLU A 100 -24.20 6.70 13.81
CA GLU A 100 -23.59 7.90 13.22
C GLU A 100 -22.96 8.83 14.26
N HIS A 101 -23.46 8.82 15.49
CA HIS A 101 -23.01 9.69 16.57
C HIS A 101 -22.33 8.89 17.68
N LYS A 102 -21.33 9.49 18.33
CA LYS A 102 -20.63 8.84 19.45
C LYS A 102 -21.56 8.54 20.64
N GLU A 103 -22.58 9.36 20.82
CA GLU A 103 -23.59 9.23 21.87
C GLU A 103 -24.40 7.96 21.73
N ASN A 104 -24.49 7.42 20.51
CA ASN A 104 -25.27 6.20 20.23
C ASN A 104 -24.65 4.94 20.89
N ILE A 105 -23.41 5.01 21.35
CA ILE A 105 -22.80 3.95 22.16
C ILE A 105 -23.59 3.68 23.45
N ASN A 106 -24.34 4.66 23.94
CA ASN A 106 -25.24 4.49 25.08
C ASN A 106 -26.37 3.45 24.82
N LEU A 107 -26.66 3.19 23.56
CA LEU A 107 -27.69 2.23 23.14
C LEU A 107 -27.16 0.80 23.00
N PHE A 108 -25.85 0.60 23.15
CA PHE A 108 -25.21 -0.69 22.95
C PHE A 108 -25.00 -1.38 24.29
N PHE A 109 -25.42 -2.63 24.35
CA PHE A 109 -25.34 -3.47 25.55
C PHE A 109 -24.54 -4.73 25.24
N VAL A 110 -23.77 -5.17 26.22
CA VAL A 110 -23.08 -6.45 26.22
C VAL A 110 -23.65 -7.33 27.31
N ARG A 111 -23.66 -8.64 27.08
CA ARG A 111 -24.17 -9.59 28.03
C ARG A 111 -23.07 -10.03 29.00
N GLY A 112 -23.32 -9.91 30.30
CA GLY A 112 -22.44 -10.42 31.34
C GLY A 112 -22.65 -11.94 31.57
N THR A 113 -21.77 -12.54 32.36
CA THR A 113 -21.81 -13.98 32.68
C THR A 113 -23.05 -14.38 33.46
N ASP A 114 -23.64 -13.46 34.21
CA ASP A 114 -24.91 -13.61 34.94
C ASP A 114 -26.13 -13.34 34.05
N ASN A 115 -25.95 -13.21 32.75
CA ASN A 115 -26.98 -12.88 31.76
C ASN A 115 -27.55 -11.46 31.88
N ALA A 116 -26.96 -10.59 32.69
CA ALA A 116 -27.33 -9.18 32.79
C ALA A 116 -26.87 -8.41 31.54
N MET A 117 -27.69 -7.46 31.08
CA MET A 117 -27.36 -6.58 29.97
C MET A 117 -26.68 -5.31 30.50
N ILE A 118 -25.41 -5.11 30.18
CA ILE A 118 -24.57 -4.07 30.71
C ILE A 118 -24.30 -3.04 29.58
N PRO A 119 -24.60 -1.75 29.78
CA PRO A 119 -24.33 -0.75 28.75
C PRO A 119 -22.82 -0.57 28.52
N LEU A 120 -22.39 -0.45 27.26
CA LEU A 120 -20.96 -0.28 26.94
C LEU A 120 -20.35 0.98 27.55
N THR A 121 -21.13 2.03 27.74
CA THR A 121 -20.67 3.27 28.37
C THR A 121 -20.27 3.12 29.83
N SER A 122 -20.74 2.10 30.54
CA SER A 122 -20.28 1.78 31.89
C SER A 122 -18.89 1.11 31.90
N LEU A 123 -18.49 0.52 30.77
CA LEU A 123 -17.27 -0.27 30.63
C LEU A 123 -16.09 0.48 30.01
N GLY A 124 -16.32 1.72 29.52
CA GLY A 124 -15.26 2.53 28.91
C GLY A 124 -15.71 3.92 28.50
N THR A 125 -14.80 4.66 27.89
CA THR A 125 -15.05 6.02 27.43
C THR A 125 -14.74 6.18 25.95
N THR A 126 -15.47 7.07 25.27
CA THR A 126 -15.29 7.35 23.85
C THR A 126 -14.65 8.73 23.63
N SER A 127 -13.68 8.77 22.72
CA SER A 127 -13.04 10.01 22.30
C SER A 127 -12.86 10.03 20.79
N TYR A 128 -12.84 11.21 20.19
CA TYR A 128 -12.42 11.36 18.81
C TYR A 128 -10.91 11.35 18.73
N THR A 129 -10.38 10.66 17.76
CA THR A 129 -8.96 10.64 17.41
C THR A 129 -8.81 10.67 15.89
N THR A 130 -7.61 10.93 15.43
CA THR A 130 -7.25 10.81 14.02
C THR A 130 -6.20 9.71 13.86
N GLY A 131 -6.29 8.99 12.77
CA GLY A 131 -5.33 7.93 12.52
C GLY A 131 -5.47 7.32 11.12
N PRO A 132 -4.53 6.47 10.73
CA PRO A 132 -4.60 5.79 9.44
C PRO A 132 -5.76 4.77 9.43
N GLY A 133 -6.58 4.83 8.38
CA GLY A 133 -7.71 3.90 8.19
C GLY A 133 -7.26 2.46 7.97
N SER A 134 -6.13 2.29 7.31
CA SER A 134 -5.49 0.98 7.11
C SER A 134 -4.00 1.13 6.92
N ILE A 135 -3.23 0.18 7.43
CA ILE A 135 -1.78 0.08 7.20
C ILE A 135 -1.54 -1.21 6.43
N LYS A 136 -0.97 -1.07 5.24
CA LYS A 136 -0.56 -2.22 4.43
C LYS A 136 0.81 -2.72 4.90
N ARG A 137 1.07 -4.00 4.66
CA ARG A 137 2.39 -4.58 4.88
C ARG A 137 2.98 -5.07 3.57
N PHE A 138 4.25 -4.80 3.39
CA PHE A 138 5.05 -5.30 2.29
C PHE A 138 6.28 -5.99 2.88
N ASN A 139 6.58 -7.22 2.47
CA ASN A 139 7.66 -8.03 3.04
C ASN A 139 7.67 -8.04 4.58
N MET A 140 6.48 -8.18 5.22
CA MET A 140 6.26 -8.18 6.68
C MET A 140 6.44 -6.82 7.38
N PHE A 141 6.88 -5.76 6.69
CA PHE A 141 7.02 -4.41 7.23
C PHE A 141 5.79 -3.56 6.94
N ASN A 142 5.48 -2.64 7.86
CA ASN A 142 4.45 -1.63 7.60
C ASN A 142 4.89 -0.78 6.40
N SER A 143 3.99 -0.56 5.46
CA SER A 143 4.32 0.10 4.21
C SER A 143 3.25 1.09 3.76
N SER A 144 3.69 2.11 3.03
CA SER A 144 2.86 3.03 2.27
C SER A 144 3.13 2.86 0.79
N VAL A 145 2.09 2.80 -0.01
CA VAL A 145 2.20 2.70 -1.47
C VAL A 145 2.03 4.10 -2.05
N ILE A 146 3.08 4.59 -2.70
CA ILE A 146 3.05 5.83 -3.46
C ILE A 146 2.94 5.47 -4.95
N ARG A 147 2.06 6.14 -5.65
CA ARG A 147 1.85 6.02 -7.09
C ARG A 147 2.19 7.32 -7.76
N GLY A 148 2.77 7.23 -8.93
CA GLY A 148 3.10 8.36 -9.76
C GLY A 148 3.49 7.88 -11.16
N GLU A 149 3.57 8.81 -12.07
CA GLU A 149 3.91 8.58 -13.47
C GLU A 149 5.04 9.54 -13.86
N ALA A 150 5.79 9.20 -14.89
CA ALA A 150 6.72 10.15 -15.50
C ALA A 150 5.92 11.28 -16.17
N ALA A 151 6.37 12.50 -16.02
CA ALA A 151 5.78 13.64 -16.73
C ALA A 151 6.08 13.58 -18.24
N ASP A 152 5.32 14.31 -19.02
CA ASP A 152 5.51 14.37 -20.47
C ASP A 152 6.95 14.76 -20.84
N GLY A 153 7.57 13.96 -21.70
CA GLY A 153 8.97 14.15 -22.14
C GLY A 153 10.02 13.44 -21.28
N TYR A 154 9.63 12.76 -20.21
CA TYR A 154 10.54 12.00 -19.36
C TYR A 154 10.26 10.50 -19.41
N SER A 155 11.30 9.68 -19.24
CA SER A 155 11.16 8.25 -19.20
C SER A 155 10.81 7.75 -17.77
N SER A 156 10.18 6.57 -17.69
CA SER A 156 9.92 5.89 -16.42
C SER A 156 11.20 5.64 -15.61
N GLY A 157 12.30 5.29 -16.29
CA GLY A 157 13.60 5.11 -15.66
C GLY A 157 14.12 6.37 -14.98
N GLN A 158 14.02 7.54 -15.65
CA GLN A 158 14.40 8.83 -15.06
C GLN A 158 13.53 9.17 -13.84
N ALA A 159 12.22 8.94 -13.94
CA ALA A 159 11.30 9.15 -12.83
C ALA A 159 11.66 8.26 -11.61
N MET A 160 12.03 7.01 -11.86
CA MET A 160 12.46 6.09 -10.80
C MET A 160 13.76 6.53 -10.13
N GLU A 161 14.76 6.96 -10.91
CA GLU A 161 16.04 7.47 -10.39
C GLU A 161 15.86 8.69 -9.49
N ILE A 162 14.97 9.61 -9.88
CA ILE A 162 14.65 10.81 -9.10
C ILE A 162 14.01 10.45 -7.76
N ILE A 163 13.06 9.52 -7.74
CA ILE A 163 12.46 9.05 -6.49
C ILE A 163 13.50 8.41 -5.58
N GLU A 164 14.41 7.60 -6.12
CA GLU A 164 15.51 7.01 -5.35
C GLU A 164 16.49 8.05 -4.81
N GLN A 165 16.75 9.09 -5.60
CA GLN A 165 17.58 10.20 -5.15
C GLN A 165 16.91 10.95 -3.98
N ILE A 166 15.64 11.31 -4.12
CA ILE A 166 14.88 11.99 -3.06
C ILE A 166 14.87 11.14 -1.79
N ALA A 167 14.65 9.82 -1.95
CA ALA A 167 14.63 8.91 -0.83
C ALA A 167 15.98 8.88 -0.07
N ARG A 168 17.09 8.81 -0.80
CA ARG A 168 18.44 8.82 -0.21
C ARG A 168 18.79 10.13 0.49
N GLU A 169 18.29 11.27 -0.04
CA GLU A 169 18.63 12.59 0.48
C GLU A 169 17.78 13.01 1.68
N HIS A 170 16.51 12.56 1.74
CA HIS A 170 15.52 13.12 2.65
C HIS A 170 14.86 12.11 3.59
N LEU A 171 14.99 10.82 3.33
CA LEU A 171 14.43 9.81 4.24
C LEU A 171 15.48 9.34 5.25
N PRO A 172 15.07 9.05 6.49
CA PRO A 172 15.96 8.49 7.48
C PRO A 172 16.36 7.04 7.12
N GLU A 173 17.52 6.59 7.59
CA GLU A 173 18.09 5.27 7.26
C GLU A 173 17.20 4.07 7.63
N ASN A 174 16.27 4.26 8.57
CA ASN A 174 15.31 3.24 8.98
C ASN A 174 14.08 3.13 8.05
N ILE A 175 14.03 3.91 6.98
CA ILE A 175 12.96 3.87 5.98
C ILE A 175 13.55 3.40 4.65
N GLY A 176 13.05 2.27 4.17
CA GLY A 176 13.40 1.74 2.85
C GLY A 176 12.38 2.13 1.79
N VAL A 177 12.86 2.20 0.55
CA VAL A 177 12.02 2.39 -0.63
C VAL A 177 12.25 1.22 -1.58
N GLU A 178 11.19 0.53 -1.95
CA GLU A 178 11.23 -0.58 -2.88
C GLU A 178 10.24 -0.38 -4.03
N TRP A 179 10.58 -0.92 -5.18
CA TRP A 179 9.71 -0.91 -6.35
C TRP A 179 8.79 -2.13 -6.35
N SER A 180 7.58 -1.95 -6.81
CA SER A 180 6.61 -3.04 -6.95
C SER A 180 5.92 -3.02 -8.31
N GLY A 181 5.36 -4.17 -8.71
CA GLY A 181 4.64 -4.30 -9.97
C GLY A 181 5.53 -4.08 -11.20
N LEU A 182 5.05 -3.30 -12.16
CA LEU A 182 5.75 -3.05 -13.42
C LEU A 182 7.09 -2.32 -13.24
N SER A 183 7.17 -1.37 -12.32
CA SER A 183 8.42 -0.63 -12.04
C SER A 183 9.54 -1.54 -11.51
N PHE A 184 9.19 -2.55 -10.73
CA PHE A 184 10.14 -3.58 -10.30
C PHE A 184 10.66 -4.39 -11.50
N GLN A 185 9.75 -4.82 -12.39
CA GLN A 185 10.12 -5.56 -13.59
C GLN A 185 10.99 -4.73 -14.53
N GLU A 186 10.65 -3.47 -14.74
CA GLU A 186 11.43 -2.53 -15.56
C GLU A 186 12.84 -2.34 -15.00
N LYS A 187 12.97 -2.14 -13.69
CA LYS A 187 14.28 -2.02 -13.05
C LYS A 187 15.11 -3.30 -13.19
N GLN A 188 14.48 -4.46 -13.06
CA GLN A 188 15.15 -5.74 -13.23
C GLN A 188 15.57 -5.99 -14.70
N ALA A 189 14.73 -5.61 -15.67
CA ALA A 189 15.02 -5.76 -17.09
C ALA A 189 16.06 -4.75 -17.60
N GLY A 190 16.07 -3.54 -17.07
CA GLY A 190 16.95 -2.46 -17.53
C GLY A 190 18.44 -2.80 -17.43
N GLY A 191 18.84 -3.58 -16.44
CA GLY A 191 20.22 -4.05 -16.30
C GLY A 191 20.67 -5.10 -17.33
N GLN A 192 19.75 -5.78 -17.98
CA GLN A 192 20.05 -6.90 -18.89
C GLN A 192 19.95 -6.52 -20.37
N THR A 193 19.24 -5.44 -20.71
CA THR A 193 18.96 -5.03 -22.10
C THR A 193 20.23 -4.81 -22.91
N GLY A 194 21.24 -4.13 -22.33
CA GLY A 194 22.51 -3.89 -23.02
C GLY A 194 23.29 -5.16 -23.34
N MET A 195 23.31 -6.12 -22.41
CA MET A 195 23.98 -7.40 -22.57
C MET A 195 23.28 -8.25 -23.67
N VAL A 196 21.96 -8.29 -23.66
CA VAL A 196 21.15 -9.03 -24.65
C VAL A 196 21.35 -8.43 -26.02
N LEU A 197 21.30 -7.09 -26.18
CA LEU A 197 21.59 -6.40 -27.45
C LEU A 197 22.99 -6.70 -27.97
N ALA A 198 24.02 -6.60 -27.13
CA ALA A 198 25.39 -6.92 -27.52
C ALA A 198 25.52 -8.38 -28.00
N LEU A 199 24.85 -9.30 -27.33
CA LEU A 199 24.84 -10.72 -27.70
C LEU A 199 24.13 -10.94 -29.04
N VAL A 200 23.00 -10.29 -29.26
CA VAL A 200 22.27 -10.34 -30.54
C VAL A 200 23.13 -9.79 -31.69
N PHE A 201 23.77 -8.63 -31.50
CA PHE A 201 24.66 -8.08 -32.52
C PHE A 201 25.86 -9.00 -32.81
N MET A 202 26.41 -9.63 -31.78
CA MET A 202 27.49 -10.60 -31.93
C MET A 202 27.04 -11.81 -32.77
N PHE A 203 25.88 -12.39 -32.49
CA PHE A 203 25.36 -13.52 -33.25
C PHE A 203 25.04 -13.15 -34.69
N VAL A 204 24.41 -11.99 -34.92
CA VAL A 204 24.12 -11.47 -36.28
C VAL A 204 25.41 -11.28 -37.06
N PHE A 205 26.45 -10.69 -36.43
CA PHE A 205 27.75 -10.52 -37.03
C PHE A 205 28.39 -11.85 -37.42
N LEU A 206 28.42 -12.85 -36.52
CA LEU A 206 28.98 -14.17 -36.76
C LEU A 206 28.22 -14.92 -37.89
N PHE A 207 26.91 -14.81 -37.88
CA PHE A 207 26.08 -15.42 -38.93
C PHE A 207 26.38 -14.82 -40.31
N LEU A 208 26.45 -13.48 -40.40
CA LEU A 208 26.79 -12.79 -41.65
C LEU A 208 28.25 -13.12 -42.10
N ALA A 209 29.19 -13.19 -41.15
CA ALA A 209 30.57 -13.57 -41.46
C ALA A 209 30.66 -15.00 -42.04
N ALA A 210 29.92 -15.91 -41.48
CA ALA A 210 29.84 -17.29 -41.99
C ALA A 210 29.17 -17.36 -43.40
N LEU A 211 28.10 -16.58 -43.58
CA LEU A 211 27.35 -16.54 -44.85
C LEU A 211 28.18 -15.95 -45.99
N TYR A 212 28.84 -14.83 -45.74
CA TYR A 212 29.63 -14.11 -46.80
C TYR A 212 31.10 -14.55 -46.84
N LYS A 213 31.54 -15.50 -45.98
CA LYS A 213 32.94 -15.96 -45.91
C LYS A 213 33.96 -14.80 -45.85
N SER A 214 33.57 -13.70 -45.24
CA SER A 214 34.38 -12.47 -45.14
C SER A 214 34.08 -11.75 -43.82
N TRP A 215 35.07 -11.23 -43.12
CA TRP A 215 34.94 -10.46 -41.89
C TRP A 215 34.57 -8.99 -42.14
N MET A 216 34.85 -8.45 -43.34
CA MET A 216 34.62 -7.03 -43.67
C MET A 216 33.17 -6.73 -44.12
N VAL A 217 32.51 -7.68 -44.81
CA VAL A 217 31.14 -7.49 -45.31
C VAL A 217 30.12 -7.31 -44.19
N PRO A 218 30.13 -8.10 -43.09
CA PRO A 218 29.22 -7.90 -41.97
C PRO A 218 29.33 -6.51 -41.32
N VAL A 219 30.54 -5.95 -41.22
CA VAL A 219 30.75 -4.61 -40.68
C VAL A 219 30.06 -3.56 -41.53
N ALA A 220 30.19 -3.63 -42.86
CA ALA A 220 29.54 -2.69 -43.78
C ALA A 220 28.00 -2.79 -43.68
N VAL A 221 27.45 -4.00 -43.57
CA VAL A 221 26.01 -4.23 -43.40
C VAL A 221 25.52 -3.68 -42.07
N LEU A 222 26.20 -3.94 -40.97
CA LEU A 222 25.82 -3.43 -39.64
C LEU A 222 25.91 -1.91 -39.54
N LEU A 223 26.89 -1.29 -40.19
CA LEU A 223 27.03 0.18 -40.27
C LEU A 223 25.93 0.83 -41.13
N SER A 224 25.33 0.12 -42.06
CA SER A 224 24.23 0.66 -42.86
C SER A 224 22.88 0.66 -42.15
N LEU A 225 22.70 -0.16 -41.09
CA LEU A 225 21.43 -0.27 -40.33
C LEU A 225 20.98 1.06 -39.68
N PRO A 226 21.85 1.85 -39.00
CA PRO A 226 21.43 3.11 -38.42
C PRO A 226 20.97 4.12 -39.46
N VAL A 227 21.56 4.08 -40.66
CA VAL A 227 21.21 5.00 -41.78
C VAL A 227 19.85 4.63 -42.39
N ALA A 228 19.45 3.35 -42.34
CA ALA A 228 18.16 2.92 -42.83
C ALA A 228 17.01 3.11 -41.80
N ALA A 229 17.34 3.37 -40.55
CA ALA A 229 16.37 3.61 -39.45
C ALA A 229 16.10 5.12 -39.21
N LEU A 230 16.83 6.02 -39.83
CA LEU A 230 16.63 7.47 -39.85
C LEU A 230 15.72 7.89 -41.02
#